data_f35fef13dd927b601704faefd841f7f2
#
_entry.id   f35fef13dd927b601704faefd841f7f2
#
_cell.length_a   1.000
_cell.length_b   1.000
_cell.length_c   1.000
_cell.angle_alpha   90.00
_cell.angle_beta   90.00
_cell.angle_gamma   90.00
#
_symmetry.space_group_name_H-M   'P 1'
#
loop_
_entity.id
_entity.type
_entity.pdbx_description
1 polymer ?
#
loop_
_entity_poly.entity_id
_entity_poly.type
_entity_poly.pdbx_seq_one_letter_code
_entity_poly.pdbx_strand_id
1 'polypeptide(L)'
;MGYQPLADDLIKVSEFNRECIYYPIKIYLCKKCQYLQNNYIVGDKILYNKNYHYRPGISKSVVDNLRMLANETIRNYDLKPEDLVVDIGSNDGTLLSQFKYLGHLNLLGVEPTGTYIFHKNHNINVVNDYFNLKSSQKINSKYGKAKIITTTNVFAHTNKLGDFIKGIKNIIRKDGIFIIENHYLLDVIKKNQFDTFYHEHLRTYSLKSLIRLMELYGFYIYEAKTSDRYGGNIQVHFTLQKVNRSSNVNKILKIETAFGLDNPKTYLKFNSNIEKIKIELFEYFNKNKSKFIVGKAFPARASIIIHYFSFMKDYLQFIAEQPTSLKIKHFVPGTNLEIKSSNLLLKNKPDIMVILAWHLFDVISEKWRQKGLKKTNFVAPLPRLKIYK
;
A
#
# COMPACT_ATOMS: atom_id res chain seq x y z
N MET A 1 -2.34 -3.38 18.59
CA MET A 1 -1.77 -4.36 17.63
C MET A 1 -0.67 -5.21 18.28
N GLY A 2 -0.10 -4.77 19.41
CA GLY A 2 1.00 -5.44 20.10
C GLY A 2 2.33 -5.31 19.39
N TYR A 3 3.22 -6.29 19.63
CA TYR A 3 4.50 -6.41 18.94
C TYR A 3 4.33 -7.29 17.71
N GLN A 4 4.85 -6.84 16.58
CA GLN A 4 4.74 -7.51 15.28
C GLN A 4 6.12 -7.56 14.61
N PRO A 5 6.44 -8.61 13.85
CA PRO A 5 7.63 -8.59 13.00
C PRO A 5 7.44 -7.64 11.81
N LEU A 6 8.54 -7.27 11.15
CA LEU A 6 8.43 -6.53 9.89
C LEU A 6 7.77 -7.41 8.83
N ALA A 7 6.81 -6.85 8.12
CA ALA A 7 5.94 -7.60 7.22
C ALA A 7 6.69 -8.27 6.05
N ASP A 8 7.74 -7.64 5.53
CA ASP A 8 8.56 -8.12 4.40
C ASP A 8 9.95 -8.64 4.84
N ASP A 9 10.22 -8.80 6.14
CA ASP A 9 11.46 -9.41 6.64
C ASP A 9 11.40 -10.95 6.58
N LEU A 10 11.14 -11.46 5.37
CA LEU A 10 11.00 -12.89 5.10
C LEU A 10 12.27 -13.66 5.47
N ILE A 11 12.10 -14.85 6.05
CA ILE A 11 13.21 -15.70 6.49
C ILE A 11 13.41 -16.80 5.45
N LYS A 12 14.59 -16.88 4.84
CA LYS A 12 14.90 -17.97 3.88
C LYS A 12 14.82 -19.33 4.60
N VAL A 13 14.38 -20.36 3.90
CA VAL A 13 14.36 -21.73 4.43
C VAL A 13 15.75 -22.16 4.94
N SER A 14 16.82 -21.73 4.28
CA SER A 14 18.20 -21.97 4.70
C SER A 14 18.60 -21.22 5.99
N GLU A 15 17.83 -20.23 6.40
CA GLU A 15 18.08 -19.37 7.57
C GLU A 15 16.99 -19.54 8.64
N PHE A 16 16.35 -20.72 8.71
CA PHE A 16 15.19 -20.97 9.58
C PHE A 16 15.42 -20.59 11.06
N ASN A 17 16.66 -20.75 11.55
CA ASN A 17 17.02 -20.41 12.94
C ASN A 17 17.31 -18.92 13.16
N ARG A 18 17.17 -18.06 12.13
CA ARG A 18 17.35 -16.63 12.29
C ARG A 18 16.30 -16.04 13.23
N GLU A 19 16.74 -15.36 14.28
CA GLU A 19 15.85 -14.65 15.19
C GLU A 19 15.03 -13.59 14.45
N CYS A 20 13.76 -13.54 14.80
CA CYS A 20 12.83 -12.54 14.26
C CYS A 20 12.70 -11.37 15.25
N ILE A 21 12.98 -10.16 14.78
CA ILE A 21 12.85 -8.96 15.62
C ILE A 21 11.42 -8.44 15.54
N TYR A 22 10.84 -8.13 16.69
CA TYR A 22 9.49 -7.60 16.84
C TYR A 22 9.51 -6.14 17.23
N TYR A 23 8.66 -5.35 16.60
CA TYR A 23 8.51 -3.92 16.88
C TYR A 23 7.06 -3.61 17.30
N PRO A 24 6.85 -2.62 18.19
CA PRO A 24 5.50 -2.28 18.62
C PRO A 24 4.70 -1.58 17.51
N ILE A 25 3.40 -1.90 17.44
CA ILE A 25 2.42 -1.17 16.63
C ILE A 25 1.31 -0.66 17.54
N LYS A 26 1.26 0.65 17.75
CA LYS A 26 0.18 1.35 18.44
C LYS A 26 -0.30 2.51 17.57
N ILE A 27 -1.57 2.48 17.22
CA ILE A 27 -2.16 3.49 16.33
C ILE A 27 -2.91 4.52 17.16
N TYR A 28 -2.62 5.78 16.90
CA TYR A 28 -3.21 6.94 17.57
C TYR A 28 -3.95 7.82 16.58
N LEU A 29 -5.13 8.29 16.97
CA LEU A 29 -5.82 9.38 16.29
C LEU A 29 -5.28 10.71 16.81
N CYS A 30 -4.69 11.51 15.97
CA CYS A 30 -4.29 12.87 16.33
C CYS A 30 -5.53 13.76 16.42
N LYS A 31 -5.83 14.30 17.60
CA LYS A 31 -6.97 15.20 17.81
C LYS A 31 -6.87 16.49 16.99
N LYS A 32 -5.65 16.97 16.70
CA LYS A 32 -5.42 18.20 15.94
C LYS A 32 -5.47 17.96 14.44
N CYS A 33 -4.74 16.96 13.94
CA CYS A 33 -4.56 16.70 12.51
C CYS A 33 -5.63 15.76 11.93
N GLN A 34 -6.24 14.92 12.78
CA GLN A 34 -7.27 13.94 12.44
C GLN A 34 -6.81 12.86 11.44
N TYR A 35 -5.51 12.53 11.42
CA TYR A 35 -5.03 11.31 10.77
C TYR A 35 -4.64 10.26 11.81
N LEU A 36 -4.67 9.01 11.43
CA LEU A 36 -4.10 7.93 12.23
C LEU A 36 -2.59 7.86 12.03
N GLN A 37 -1.86 7.60 13.11
CA GLN A 37 -0.41 7.45 13.06
C GLN A 37 0.08 6.33 13.96
N ASN A 38 1.12 5.62 13.51
CA ASN A 38 1.88 4.71 14.35
C ASN A 38 2.77 5.53 15.29
N ASN A 39 2.85 5.11 16.56
CA ASN A 39 3.69 5.81 17.55
C ASN A 39 5.15 5.38 17.52
N TYR A 40 5.47 4.29 16.85
CA TYR A 40 6.81 3.76 16.71
C TYR A 40 7.27 3.83 15.25
N ILE A 41 8.49 4.28 15.04
CA ILE A 41 9.07 4.43 13.71
C ILE A 41 10.30 3.52 13.63
N VAL A 42 10.23 2.52 12.78
CA VAL A 42 11.40 1.73 12.41
C VAL A 42 12.25 2.57 11.45
N GLY A 43 13.57 2.51 11.59
CA GLY A 43 14.47 3.30 10.76
C GLY A 43 14.34 2.99 9.27
N ASP A 44 14.33 4.03 8.43
CA ASP A 44 14.11 3.92 6.98
C ASP A 44 15.08 2.93 6.31
N LYS A 45 16.36 2.90 6.77
CA LYS A 45 17.39 1.97 6.23
C LYS A 45 17.10 0.49 6.54
N ILE A 46 16.29 0.20 7.56
CA ILE A 46 15.87 -1.17 7.90
C ILE A 46 14.71 -1.57 6.99
N LEU A 47 13.72 -0.68 6.82
CA LEU A 47 12.52 -0.94 6.02
C LEU A 47 12.80 -0.93 4.52
N TYR A 48 13.53 0.08 4.04
CA TYR A 48 13.76 0.34 2.60
C TYR A 48 15.22 0.10 2.25
N ASN A 49 15.66 -1.14 2.41
CA ASN A 49 17.03 -1.55 2.10
C ASN A 49 17.18 -1.97 0.61
N LYS A 50 18.40 -2.36 0.22
CA LYS A 50 18.71 -2.80 -1.15
C LYS A 50 17.93 -4.06 -1.59
N ASN A 51 17.46 -4.86 -0.66
CA ASN A 51 16.72 -6.11 -0.92
C ASN A 51 15.19 -5.92 -0.90
N TYR A 52 14.70 -4.70 -1.06
CA TYR A 52 13.26 -4.42 -1.10
C TYR A 52 12.60 -5.17 -2.26
N HIS A 53 11.59 -5.99 -1.94
CA HIS A 53 11.04 -6.98 -2.87
C HIS A 53 9.82 -6.50 -3.67
N TYR A 54 9.16 -5.44 -3.22
CA TYR A 54 7.96 -4.96 -3.92
C TYR A 54 8.30 -4.31 -5.25
N ARG A 55 7.58 -4.72 -6.31
CA ARG A 55 7.71 -4.16 -7.67
C ARG A 55 6.33 -4.05 -8.32
N PRO A 56 5.85 -2.82 -8.59
CA PRO A 56 4.55 -2.58 -9.22
C PRO A 56 4.44 -3.17 -10.63
N GLY A 57 5.52 -3.19 -11.39
CA GLY A 57 5.56 -3.70 -12.76
C GLY A 57 5.25 -5.20 -12.92
N ILE A 58 5.30 -5.98 -11.84
CA ILE A 58 4.96 -7.42 -11.87
C ILE A 58 3.44 -7.65 -11.93
N SER A 59 2.64 -6.70 -11.45
CA SER A 59 1.18 -6.83 -11.37
C SER A 59 0.47 -6.09 -12.48
N LYS A 60 -0.18 -6.82 -13.40
CA LYS A 60 -0.93 -6.23 -14.51
C LYS A 60 -1.95 -5.18 -14.04
N SER A 61 -2.71 -5.49 -12.98
CA SER A 61 -3.72 -4.55 -12.45
C SER A 61 -3.09 -3.26 -11.89
N VAL A 62 -1.89 -3.35 -11.33
CA VAL A 62 -1.15 -2.16 -10.86
C VAL A 62 -0.66 -1.34 -12.05
N VAL A 63 -0.08 -1.98 -13.06
CA VAL A 63 0.37 -1.31 -14.30
C VAL A 63 -0.81 -0.59 -14.99
N ASP A 64 -1.96 -1.25 -15.10
CA ASP A 64 -3.16 -0.67 -15.73
C ASP A 64 -3.64 0.58 -14.96
N ASN A 65 -3.64 0.55 -13.62
CA ASN A 65 -3.97 1.71 -12.79
C ASN A 65 -2.98 2.87 -12.96
N LEU A 66 -1.68 2.56 -13.00
CA LEU A 66 -0.64 3.59 -13.19
C LEU A 66 -0.72 4.20 -14.61
N ARG A 67 -1.11 3.40 -15.60
CA ARG A 67 -1.40 3.91 -16.95
C ARG A 67 -2.60 4.86 -16.95
N MET A 68 -3.68 4.53 -16.23
CA MET A 68 -4.82 5.43 -16.07
C MET A 68 -4.41 6.73 -15.40
N LEU A 69 -3.61 6.68 -14.34
CA LEU A 69 -3.08 7.86 -13.68
C LEU A 69 -2.29 8.75 -14.64
N ALA A 70 -1.37 8.19 -15.44
CA ALA A 70 -0.58 8.93 -16.40
C ALA A 70 -1.47 9.60 -17.49
N ASN A 71 -2.39 8.82 -18.09
CA ASN A 71 -3.33 9.34 -19.11
C ASN A 71 -4.18 10.51 -18.58
N GLU A 72 -4.76 10.35 -17.38
CA GLU A 72 -5.59 11.38 -16.77
C GLU A 72 -4.78 12.63 -16.42
N THR A 73 -3.54 12.44 -15.92
CA THR A 73 -2.65 13.54 -15.57
C THR A 73 -2.30 14.37 -16.81
N ILE A 74 -1.94 13.72 -17.92
CA ILE A 74 -1.63 14.38 -19.17
C ILE A 74 -2.82 15.21 -19.66
N ARG A 75 -3.99 14.58 -19.72
CA ARG A 75 -5.21 15.21 -20.24
C ARG A 75 -5.71 16.36 -19.36
N ASN A 76 -5.71 16.17 -18.03
CA ASN A 76 -6.33 17.13 -17.11
C ASN A 76 -5.46 18.37 -16.87
N TYR A 77 -4.15 18.27 -17.10
CA TYR A 77 -3.20 19.36 -16.81
C TYR A 77 -2.48 19.87 -18.07
N ASP A 78 -2.96 19.49 -19.25
CA ASP A 78 -2.36 19.88 -20.54
C ASP A 78 -0.84 19.76 -20.55
N LEU A 79 -0.36 18.59 -20.05
CA LEU A 79 1.06 18.30 -19.83
C LEU A 79 1.76 18.23 -21.20
N LYS A 80 2.82 19.00 -21.37
CA LYS A 80 3.62 19.00 -22.59
C LYS A 80 4.72 17.95 -22.55
N PRO A 81 5.17 17.40 -23.69
CA PRO A 81 6.23 16.39 -23.73
C PRO A 81 7.53 16.79 -23.02
N GLU A 82 7.88 18.09 -23.04
CA GLU A 82 9.06 18.68 -22.42
C GLU A 82 8.91 19.00 -20.94
N ASP A 83 7.69 19.01 -20.41
CA ASP A 83 7.45 19.28 -18.98
C ASP A 83 8.07 18.19 -18.10
N LEU A 84 8.79 18.60 -17.08
CA LEU A 84 9.40 17.68 -16.13
C LEU A 84 8.33 17.00 -15.26
N VAL A 85 8.31 15.67 -15.28
CA VAL A 85 7.54 14.80 -14.38
C VAL A 85 8.49 14.11 -13.40
N VAL A 86 8.25 14.28 -12.12
CA VAL A 86 9.02 13.64 -11.05
C VAL A 86 8.15 12.66 -10.28
N ASP A 87 8.57 11.39 -10.21
CA ASP A 87 7.92 10.39 -9.36
C ASP A 87 8.83 10.06 -8.15
N ILE A 88 8.32 10.33 -6.95
CA ILE A 88 9.06 10.12 -5.69
C ILE A 88 8.65 8.79 -5.08
N GLY A 89 9.65 7.92 -4.79
CA GLY A 89 9.45 6.52 -4.50
C GLY A 89 9.06 5.77 -5.76
N SER A 90 9.76 6.07 -6.85
CA SER A 90 9.43 5.59 -8.20
C SER A 90 9.60 4.09 -8.41
N ASN A 91 10.16 3.38 -7.43
CA ASN A 91 10.37 1.94 -7.38
C ASN A 91 11.08 1.42 -8.65
N ASP A 92 10.43 0.59 -9.48
CA ASP A 92 10.97 0.04 -10.73
C ASP A 92 10.72 0.94 -11.97
N GLY A 93 10.22 2.15 -11.77
CA GLY A 93 9.94 3.12 -12.84
C GLY A 93 8.65 2.86 -13.62
N THR A 94 7.77 1.97 -13.13
CA THR A 94 6.56 1.58 -13.85
C THR A 94 5.64 2.77 -14.17
N LEU A 95 5.40 3.71 -13.22
CA LEU A 95 4.57 4.89 -13.50
C LEU A 95 5.20 5.78 -14.56
N LEU A 96 6.48 6.09 -14.42
CA LEU A 96 7.20 6.94 -15.38
C LEU A 96 7.27 6.30 -16.76
N SER A 97 7.35 4.96 -16.86
CA SER A 97 7.29 4.27 -18.15
C SER A 97 5.96 4.47 -18.86
N GLN A 98 4.84 4.63 -18.11
CA GLN A 98 3.55 4.94 -18.73
C GLN A 98 3.53 6.35 -19.34
N PHE A 99 4.09 7.36 -18.65
CA PHE A 99 4.27 8.70 -19.22
C PHE A 99 5.14 8.64 -20.50
N LYS A 100 6.20 7.85 -20.47
CA LYS A 100 7.09 7.66 -21.63
C LYS A 100 6.36 7.05 -22.82
N TYR A 101 5.56 6.00 -22.63
CA TYR A 101 4.74 5.40 -23.69
C TYR A 101 3.73 6.39 -24.30
N LEU A 102 3.37 7.43 -23.56
CA LEU A 102 2.47 8.50 -23.99
C LEU A 102 3.21 9.71 -24.59
N GLY A 103 4.51 9.58 -24.86
CA GLY A 103 5.31 10.60 -25.56
C GLY A 103 6.04 11.61 -24.68
N HIS A 104 5.99 11.48 -23.35
CA HIS A 104 6.70 12.38 -22.44
C HIS A 104 8.11 11.86 -22.18
N LEU A 105 9.12 12.70 -22.37
CA LEU A 105 10.52 12.30 -22.32
C LEU A 105 11.29 12.89 -21.14
N ASN A 106 10.83 13.99 -20.56
CA ASN A 106 11.48 14.66 -19.43
C ASN A 106 11.00 14.06 -18.10
N LEU A 107 11.52 12.88 -17.76
CA LEU A 107 11.08 12.03 -16.66
C LEU A 107 12.20 11.80 -15.67
N LEU A 108 11.89 11.92 -14.36
CA LEU A 108 12.82 11.70 -13.27
C LEU A 108 12.20 10.84 -12.16
N GLY A 109 12.84 9.72 -11.84
CA GLY A 109 12.55 8.95 -10.63
C GLY A 109 13.40 9.38 -9.46
N VAL A 110 12.86 9.26 -8.24
CA VAL A 110 13.63 9.33 -7.00
C VAL A 110 13.35 8.05 -6.22
N GLU A 111 14.37 7.19 -6.02
CA GLU A 111 14.19 5.87 -5.43
C GLU A 111 15.40 5.45 -4.59
N PRO A 112 15.24 5.27 -3.25
CA PRO A 112 16.35 4.91 -2.38
C PRO A 112 16.72 3.42 -2.41
N THR A 113 15.78 2.53 -2.78
CA THR A 113 15.98 1.08 -2.72
C THR A 113 16.74 0.53 -3.94
N GLY A 114 17.11 -0.75 -3.91
CA GLY A 114 17.77 -1.42 -5.04
C GLY A 114 16.92 -1.51 -6.30
N THR A 115 15.62 -1.22 -6.24
CA THR A 115 14.73 -1.27 -7.40
C THR A 115 15.01 -0.17 -8.43
N TYR A 116 15.74 0.89 -8.07
CA TYR A 116 16.14 1.96 -8.99
C TYR A 116 16.84 1.46 -10.25
N ILE A 117 17.51 0.31 -10.19
CA ILE A 117 18.24 -0.28 -11.34
C ILE A 117 17.32 -0.57 -12.53
N PHE A 118 16.03 -0.82 -12.28
CA PHE A 118 15.05 -1.14 -13.34
C PHE A 118 14.67 0.05 -14.20
N HIS A 119 14.96 1.30 -13.78
CA HIS A 119 14.76 2.51 -14.60
C HIS A 119 15.57 2.46 -15.90
N LYS A 120 16.71 1.76 -15.90
CA LYS A 120 17.53 1.55 -17.10
C LYS A 120 16.75 0.85 -18.22
N ASN A 121 15.86 -0.09 -17.88
CA ASN A 121 15.04 -0.83 -18.84
C ASN A 121 14.09 0.09 -19.61
N HIS A 122 13.79 1.25 -19.06
CA HIS A 122 12.89 2.24 -19.63
C HIS A 122 13.65 3.47 -20.14
N ASN A 123 14.98 3.53 -19.98
CA ASN A 123 15.79 4.71 -20.28
C ASN A 123 15.22 5.97 -19.60
N ILE A 124 15.03 5.93 -18.29
CA ILE A 124 14.51 6.99 -17.43
C ILE A 124 15.59 7.39 -16.43
N ASN A 125 15.78 8.69 -16.24
CA ASN A 125 16.68 9.21 -15.22
C ASN A 125 16.17 8.88 -13.81
N VAL A 126 17.09 8.53 -12.89
CA VAL A 126 16.76 8.27 -11.49
C VAL A 126 17.82 8.83 -10.57
N VAL A 127 17.36 9.41 -9.47
CA VAL A 127 18.19 9.79 -8.32
C VAL A 127 18.04 8.70 -7.27
N ASN A 128 19.12 7.94 -7.03
CA ASN A 128 19.12 6.91 -5.99
C ASN A 128 19.46 7.54 -4.62
N ASP A 129 18.45 8.12 -3.99
CA ASP A 129 18.55 8.75 -2.67
C ASP A 129 17.15 8.83 -2.03
N TYR A 130 17.11 9.00 -0.71
CA TYR A 130 15.86 9.36 0.00
C TYR A 130 15.45 10.80 -0.34
N PHE A 131 14.18 10.99 -0.66
CA PHE A 131 13.66 12.31 -0.95
C PHE A 131 13.51 13.15 0.33
N ASN A 132 14.14 14.31 0.35
CA ASN A 132 14.12 15.30 1.44
C ASN A 132 14.47 16.69 0.89
N LEU A 133 14.50 17.72 1.74
CA LEU A 133 14.83 19.07 1.32
C LEU A 133 16.23 19.16 0.67
N LYS A 134 17.23 18.45 1.22
CA LYS A 134 18.62 18.47 0.69
C LYS A 134 18.70 17.81 -0.69
N SER A 135 18.08 16.63 -0.89
CA SER A 135 18.05 15.96 -2.19
C SER A 135 17.23 16.77 -3.21
N SER A 136 16.16 17.43 -2.78
CA SER A 136 15.36 18.31 -3.64
C SER A 136 16.15 19.51 -4.17
N GLN A 137 17.09 20.08 -3.39
CA GLN A 137 17.96 21.16 -3.85
C GLN A 137 18.87 20.70 -5.00
N LYS A 138 19.46 19.50 -4.90
CA LYS A 138 20.25 18.90 -5.96
C LYS A 138 19.42 18.62 -7.22
N ILE A 139 18.18 18.14 -7.02
CA ILE A 139 17.24 17.88 -8.14
C ILE A 139 16.91 19.19 -8.84
N ASN A 140 16.55 20.23 -8.09
CA ASN A 140 16.21 21.54 -8.65
C ASN A 140 17.37 22.16 -9.44
N SER A 141 18.59 22.07 -8.90
CA SER A 141 19.80 22.60 -9.57
C SER A 141 20.10 21.86 -10.88
N LYS A 142 19.85 20.54 -10.96
CA LYS A 142 20.22 19.74 -12.14
C LYS A 142 19.11 19.61 -13.17
N TYR A 143 17.85 19.49 -12.74
CA TYR A 143 16.72 19.18 -13.60
C TYR A 143 15.67 20.30 -13.67
N GLY A 144 15.76 21.32 -12.79
CA GLY A 144 14.79 22.38 -12.69
C GLY A 144 13.53 21.98 -11.91
N LYS A 145 12.46 22.74 -12.12
CA LYS A 145 11.18 22.57 -11.43
C LYS A 145 10.20 21.72 -12.24
N ALA A 146 9.55 20.79 -11.56
CA ALA A 146 8.60 19.87 -12.15
C ALA A 146 7.21 20.51 -12.36
N LYS A 147 6.57 20.16 -13.47
CA LYS A 147 5.16 20.46 -13.74
C LYS A 147 4.27 19.47 -12.98
N ILE A 148 4.65 18.20 -12.93
CA ILE A 148 3.96 17.15 -12.19
C ILE A 148 4.93 16.51 -11.22
N ILE A 149 4.47 16.33 -9.97
CA ILE A 149 5.13 15.48 -8.97
C ILE A 149 4.13 14.45 -8.49
N THR A 150 4.53 13.18 -8.47
CA THR A 150 3.71 12.08 -7.99
C THR A 150 4.32 11.38 -6.77
N THR A 151 3.46 10.90 -5.88
CA THR A 151 3.79 9.99 -4.79
C THR A 151 2.68 8.94 -4.68
N THR A 152 2.93 7.74 -5.22
CA THR A 152 1.94 6.65 -5.19
C THR A 152 2.30 5.64 -4.11
N ASN A 153 1.52 5.61 -3.02
CA ASN A 153 1.74 4.80 -1.82
C ASN A 153 3.12 5.03 -1.15
N VAL A 154 3.60 6.27 -1.15
CA VAL A 154 4.87 6.69 -0.55
C VAL A 154 4.66 7.70 0.58
N PHE A 155 3.72 8.62 0.43
CA PHE A 155 3.50 9.70 1.37
C PHE A 155 3.17 9.21 2.79
N ALA A 156 2.48 8.06 2.91
CA ALA A 156 2.19 7.39 4.17
C ALA A 156 3.44 6.79 4.86
N HIS A 157 4.50 6.51 4.09
CA HIS A 157 5.74 5.89 4.55
C HIS A 157 6.78 6.91 5.04
N THR A 158 6.56 8.18 4.76
CA THR A 158 7.53 9.25 5.01
C THR A 158 7.69 9.54 6.50
N ASN A 159 8.91 9.35 7.02
CA ASN A 159 9.22 9.61 8.42
C ASN A 159 9.25 11.13 8.71
N LYS A 160 10.11 11.89 8.03
CA LYS A 160 10.29 13.34 8.18
C LYS A 160 9.36 14.13 7.28
N LEU A 161 8.05 14.05 7.56
CA LEU A 161 6.98 14.56 6.69
C LEU A 161 7.14 16.05 6.34
N GLY A 162 7.49 16.89 7.31
CA GLY A 162 7.70 18.32 7.07
C GLY A 162 8.85 18.62 6.13
N ASP A 163 9.96 17.90 6.25
CA ASP A 163 11.12 18.01 5.38
C ASP A 163 10.80 17.54 3.95
N PHE A 164 10.05 16.45 3.84
CA PHE A 164 9.55 15.93 2.59
C PHE A 164 8.67 16.95 1.85
N ILE A 165 7.67 17.55 2.53
CA ILE A 165 6.77 18.55 1.90
C ILE A 165 7.52 19.81 1.50
N LYS A 166 8.51 20.28 2.32
CA LYS A 166 9.40 21.39 1.95
C LYS A 166 10.22 21.05 0.70
N GLY A 167 10.67 19.79 0.56
CA GLY A 167 11.35 19.30 -0.62
C GLY A 167 10.45 19.35 -1.86
N ILE A 168 9.18 18.91 -1.76
CA ILE A 168 8.19 19.03 -2.85
C ILE A 168 8.04 20.50 -3.26
N LYS A 169 7.84 21.41 -2.29
CA LYS A 169 7.68 22.84 -2.55
C LYS A 169 8.90 23.46 -3.25
N ASN A 170 10.10 22.95 -2.99
CA ASN A 170 11.33 23.42 -3.61
C ASN A 170 11.43 23.06 -5.11
N ILE A 171 10.92 21.88 -5.51
CA ILE A 171 11.08 21.38 -6.88
C ILE A 171 9.81 21.49 -7.74
N ILE A 172 8.67 21.91 -7.18
CA ILE A 172 7.44 22.09 -7.96
C ILE A 172 7.40 23.48 -8.62
N ARG A 173 6.88 23.56 -9.84
CA ARG A 173 6.59 24.83 -10.51
C ARG A 173 5.45 25.55 -9.78
N LYS A 174 5.36 26.87 -9.95
CA LYS A 174 4.26 27.67 -9.38
C LYS A 174 2.89 27.21 -9.89
N ASP A 175 2.82 26.79 -11.15
CA ASP A 175 1.66 26.20 -11.82
C ASP A 175 1.69 24.66 -11.84
N GLY A 176 2.55 24.06 -11.04
CA GLY A 176 2.71 22.61 -10.95
C GLY A 176 1.65 21.93 -10.11
N ILE A 177 1.48 20.63 -10.32
CA ILE A 177 0.53 19.79 -9.60
C ILE A 177 1.30 18.70 -8.84
N PHE A 178 1.00 18.59 -7.56
CA PHE A 178 1.47 17.51 -6.71
C PHE A 178 0.35 16.51 -6.48
N ILE A 179 0.55 15.25 -6.89
CA ILE A 179 -0.43 14.17 -6.82
C ILE A 179 0.00 13.17 -5.74
N ILE A 180 -0.86 12.98 -4.75
CA ILE A 180 -0.70 11.98 -3.70
C ILE A 180 -1.72 10.87 -3.96
N GLU A 181 -1.29 9.62 -3.97
CA GLU A 181 -2.18 8.45 -3.87
C GLU A 181 -1.78 7.58 -2.68
N ASN A 182 -2.73 7.34 -1.76
CA ASN A 182 -2.50 6.53 -0.56
C ASN A 182 -3.75 5.73 -0.19
N HIS A 183 -3.57 4.77 0.74
CA HIS A 183 -4.70 4.13 1.44
C HIS A 183 -5.60 5.18 2.07
N TYR A 184 -6.90 5.01 1.85
CA TYR A 184 -7.90 5.97 2.30
C TYR A 184 -8.46 5.61 3.68
N LEU A 185 -8.32 6.49 4.67
CA LEU A 185 -8.73 6.23 6.04
C LEU A 185 -10.21 5.82 6.16
N LEU A 186 -11.10 6.44 5.39
CA LEU A 186 -12.52 6.08 5.41
C LEU A 186 -12.73 4.62 5.02
N ASP A 187 -12.10 4.17 3.94
CA ASP A 187 -12.19 2.78 3.49
C ASP A 187 -11.50 1.80 4.45
N VAL A 188 -10.38 2.21 5.04
CA VAL A 188 -9.69 1.42 6.06
C VAL A 188 -10.63 1.11 7.23
N ILE A 189 -11.31 2.12 7.76
CA ILE A 189 -12.22 1.95 8.90
C ILE A 189 -13.51 1.23 8.47
N LYS A 190 -14.13 1.66 7.37
CA LYS A 190 -15.39 1.10 6.86
C LYS A 190 -15.28 -0.38 6.49
N LYS A 191 -14.14 -0.81 5.98
CA LYS A 191 -13.87 -2.17 5.52
C LYS A 191 -13.03 -2.98 6.53
N ASN A 192 -12.90 -2.54 7.77
CA ASN A 192 -12.17 -3.21 8.86
C ASN A 192 -10.73 -3.61 8.49
N GLN A 193 -10.03 -2.78 7.72
CA GLN A 193 -8.70 -3.07 7.17
C GLN A 193 -7.59 -2.83 8.20
N PHE A 194 -7.65 -3.49 9.36
CA PHE A 194 -6.61 -3.36 10.39
C PHE A 194 -5.23 -3.83 9.91
N ASP A 195 -5.21 -4.71 8.93
CA ASP A 195 -4.03 -5.25 8.29
C ASP A 195 -3.21 -4.20 7.51
N THR A 196 -3.81 -3.02 7.27
CA THR A 196 -3.10 -1.86 6.71
C THR A 196 -2.14 -1.20 7.73
N PHE A 197 -2.33 -1.44 9.02
CA PHE A 197 -1.50 -0.85 10.07
C PHE A 197 -0.25 -1.71 10.33
N TYR A 198 0.82 -1.45 9.61
CA TYR A 198 2.13 -2.08 9.80
C TYR A 198 3.25 -1.04 9.73
N HIS A 199 4.48 -1.44 9.99
CA HIS A 199 5.59 -0.54 10.28
C HIS A 199 5.95 0.42 9.14
N GLU A 200 5.66 0.05 7.89
CA GLU A 200 5.88 0.93 6.74
C GLU A 200 4.81 2.02 6.62
N HIS A 201 3.58 1.77 7.08
CA HIS A 201 2.48 2.72 7.05
C HIS A 201 2.47 3.58 8.32
N LEU A 202 3.32 4.59 8.35
CA LEU A 202 3.46 5.48 9.51
C LEU A 202 2.20 6.30 9.76
N ARG A 203 1.44 6.60 8.70
CA ARG A 203 0.23 7.43 8.75
C ARG A 203 -0.83 6.92 7.79
N THR A 204 -2.09 7.09 8.20
CA THR A 204 -3.26 6.83 7.34
C THR A 204 -4.13 8.08 7.32
N TYR A 205 -4.41 8.58 6.13
CA TYR A 205 -5.01 9.90 5.94
C TYR A 205 -6.47 9.82 5.50
N SER A 206 -7.28 10.76 6.03
CA SER A 206 -8.52 11.20 5.43
C SER A 206 -8.25 12.37 4.46
N LEU A 207 -9.19 12.71 3.60
CA LEU A 207 -9.09 13.90 2.76
C LEU A 207 -8.95 15.16 3.61
N LYS A 208 -9.78 15.28 4.65
CA LYS A 208 -9.74 16.41 5.59
C LYS A 208 -8.35 16.58 6.23
N SER A 209 -7.72 15.47 6.63
CA SER A 209 -6.39 15.51 7.24
C SER A 209 -5.28 15.87 6.24
N LEU A 210 -5.36 15.40 4.99
CA LEU A 210 -4.42 15.78 3.93
C LEU A 210 -4.52 17.27 3.60
N ILE A 211 -5.74 17.80 3.46
CA ILE A 211 -5.97 19.24 3.21
C ILE A 211 -5.33 20.08 4.32
N ARG A 212 -5.65 19.78 5.58
CA ARG A 212 -5.10 20.51 6.73
C ARG A 212 -3.57 20.49 6.77
N LEU A 213 -2.98 19.33 6.49
CA LEU A 213 -1.54 19.17 6.45
C LEU A 213 -0.92 20.02 5.34
N MET A 214 -1.44 19.92 4.13
CA MET A 214 -0.85 20.58 2.97
C MET A 214 -1.03 22.11 2.98
N GLU A 215 -2.15 22.60 3.54
CA GLU A 215 -2.41 24.02 3.74
C GLU A 215 -1.36 24.68 4.66
N LEU A 216 -0.81 23.97 5.66
CA LEU A 216 0.28 24.45 6.52
C LEU A 216 1.57 24.79 5.74
N TYR A 217 1.74 24.20 4.56
CA TYR A 217 2.89 24.42 3.68
C TYR A 217 2.56 25.31 2.48
N GLY A 218 1.35 25.84 2.42
CA GLY A 218 0.89 26.76 1.37
C GLY A 218 0.46 26.06 0.09
N PHE A 219 0.05 24.79 0.17
CA PHE A 219 -0.60 24.09 -0.93
C PHE A 219 -2.12 24.20 -0.83
N TYR A 220 -2.78 24.28 -1.96
CA TYR A 220 -4.22 24.30 -2.10
C TYR A 220 -4.69 23.03 -2.79
N ILE A 221 -5.77 22.44 -2.29
CA ILE A 221 -6.38 21.28 -2.95
C ILE A 221 -7.15 21.73 -4.19
N TYR A 222 -6.95 21.00 -5.29
CA TYR A 222 -7.68 21.17 -6.54
C TYR A 222 -8.71 20.08 -6.76
N GLU A 223 -8.28 18.80 -6.68
CA GLU A 223 -9.09 17.63 -7.01
C GLU A 223 -8.86 16.50 -6.01
N ALA A 224 -9.88 15.65 -5.81
CA ALA A 224 -9.75 14.39 -5.10
C ALA A 224 -10.68 13.34 -5.70
N LYS A 225 -10.21 12.09 -5.76
CA LYS A 225 -11.00 10.94 -6.17
C LYS A 225 -10.63 9.70 -5.37
N THR A 226 -11.56 8.77 -5.25
CA THR A 226 -11.37 7.48 -4.58
C THR A 226 -11.35 6.34 -5.59
N SER A 227 -10.68 5.24 -5.25
CA SER A 227 -10.66 4.02 -6.02
C SER A 227 -10.70 2.81 -5.10
N ASP A 228 -11.15 1.65 -5.61
CA ASP A 228 -11.17 0.39 -4.84
C ASP A 228 -9.82 -0.32 -4.80
N ARG A 229 -8.77 0.27 -5.35
CA ARG A 229 -7.42 -0.28 -5.37
C ARG A 229 -6.94 -0.60 -3.95
N TYR A 230 -6.34 -1.78 -3.76
CA TYR A 230 -5.86 -2.28 -2.46
C TYR A 230 -6.90 -2.27 -1.33
N GLY A 231 -8.18 -2.31 -1.66
CA GLY A 231 -9.28 -2.22 -0.71
C GLY A 231 -9.80 -0.80 -0.47
N GLY A 232 -9.19 0.22 -1.09
CA GLY A 232 -9.61 1.62 -1.06
C GLY A 232 -8.44 2.58 -0.96
N ASN A 233 -8.25 3.38 -2.02
CA ASN A 233 -7.25 4.45 -2.08
C ASN A 233 -7.94 5.79 -2.33
N ILE A 234 -7.27 6.85 -1.90
CA ILE A 234 -7.60 8.22 -2.27
C ILE A 234 -6.46 8.83 -3.07
N GLN A 235 -6.78 9.48 -4.17
CA GLN A 235 -5.88 10.30 -4.96
C GLN A 235 -6.25 11.76 -4.76
N VAL A 236 -5.26 12.59 -4.42
CA VAL A 236 -5.48 14.00 -4.10
C VAL A 236 -4.46 14.86 -4.86
N HIS A 237 -4.94 15.92 -5.48
CA HIS A 237 -4.13 16.82 -6.29
C HIS A 237 -4.02 18.17 -5.62
N PHE A 238 -2.80 18.64 -5.41
CA PHE A 238 -2.47 19.91 -4.78
C PHE A 238 -1.68 20.81 -5.74
N THR A 239 -1.81 22.12 -5.54
CA THR A 239 -1.06 23.15 -6.26
C THR A 239 -0.63 24.27 -5.31
N LEU A 240 0.35 25.08 -5.72
CA LEU A 240 0.73 26.31 -4.98
C LEU A 240 -0.16 27.52 -5.33
N GLN A 241 -1.01 27.41 -6.35
CA GLN A 241 -1.95 28.45 -6.73
C GLN A 241 -3.25 28.33 -5.95
N LYS A 242 -3.79 29.45 -5.51
CA LYS A 242 -5.11 29.48 -4.91
C LYS A 242 -6.16 29.18 -5.98
N VAL A 243 -6.84 28.06 -5.85
CA VAL A 243 -7.83 27.55 -6.81
C VAL A 243 -9.13 27.16 -6.12
N ASN A 244 -10.20 27.12 -6.86
CA ASN A 244 -11.46 26.57 -6.38
C ASN A 244 -11.36 25.03 -6.33
N ARG A 245 -11.85 24.46 -5.23
CA ARG A 245 -11.94 23.00 -5.05
C ARG A 245 -12.98 22.43 -6.01
N SER A 246 -12.71 21.26 -6.57
CA SER A 246 -13.68 20.54 -7.38
C SER A 246 -14.91 20.11 -6.57
N SER A 247 -15.99 19.80 -7.24
CA SER A 247 -17.20 19.26 -6.62
C SER A 247 -16.94 17.92 -5.91
N ASN A 248 -16.03 17.09 -6.45
CA ASN A 248 -15.62 15.82 -5.86
C ASN A 248 -14.99 16.00 -4.48
N VAL A 249 -14.13 16.99 -4.29
CA VAL A 249 -13.54 17.32 -3.00
C VAL A 249 -14.64 17.57 -1.97
N ASN A 250 -15.61 18.40 -2.30
CA ASN A 250 -16.72 18.72 -1.39
C ASN A 250 -17.59 17.50 -1.09
N LYS A 251 -17.85 16.65 -2.10
CA LYS A 251 -18.60 15.40 -1.94
C LYS A 251 -17.89 14.43 -0.98
N ILE A 252 -16.60 14.23 -1.14
CA ILE A 252 -15.80 13.34 -0.29
C ILE A 252 -15.76 13.86 1.15
N LEU A 253 -15.55 15.17 1.36
CA LEU A 253 -15.55 15.77 2.69
C LEU A 253 -16.91 15.60 3.41
N LYS A 254 -18.03 15.74 2.69
CA LYS A 254 -19.36 15.46 3.24
C LYS A 254 -19.50 13.99 3.69
N ILE A 255 -19.01 13.06 2.89
CA ILE A 255 -19.03 11.62 3.22
C ILE A 255 -18.18 11.33 4.47
N GLU A 256 -16.97 11.90 4.58
CA GLU A 256 -16.10 11.74 5.76
C GLU A 256 -16.77 12.28 7.04
N THR A 257 -17.41 13.45 6.93
CA THR A 257 -18.11 14.07 8.06
C THR A 257 -19.31 13.24 8.50
N ALA A 258 -20.12 12.79 7.56
CA ALA A 258 -21.30 11.95 7.84
C ALA A 258 -20.90 10.58 8.44
N PHE A 259 -19.75 10.04 8.06
CA PHE A 259 -19.22 8.79 8.64
C PHE A 259 -18.65 8.98 10.05
N GLY A 260 -18.23 10.19 10.41
CA GLY A 260 -17.68 10.52 11.72
C GLY A 260 -16.23 10.06 11.94
N LEU A 261 -15.33 10.31 10.97
CA LEU A 261 -13.91 9.99 11.12
C LEU A 261 -13.20 10.77 12.23
N ASP A 262 -13.77 11.85 12.72
CA ASP A 262 -13.30 12.63 13.87
C ASP A 262 -13.90 12.17 15.22
N ASN A 263 -14.84 11.22 15.19
CA ASN A 263 -15.50 10.69 16.38
C ASN A 263 -14.77 9.47 16.93
N PRO A 264 -14.26 9.48 18.18
CA PRO A 264 -13.62 8.32 18.80
C PRO A 264 -14.48 7.04 18.82
N LYS A 265 -15.82 7.18 18.90
CA LYS A 265 -16.75 6.03 18.88
C LYS A 265 -16.65 5.22 17.58
N THR A 266 -16.31 5.87 16.46
CA THR A 266 -16.09 5.20 15.17
C THR A 266 -14.93 4.18 15.26
N TYR A 267 -13.86 4.53 15.96
CA TYR A 267 -12.70 3.66 16.15
C TYR A 267 -12.93 2.57 17.19
N LEU A 268 -13.74 2.83 18.22
CA LEU A 268 -14.18 1.79 19.16
C LEU A 268 -15.01 0.72 18.44
N LYS A 269 -15.94 1.13 17.56
CA LYS A 269 -16.72 0.21 16.73
C LYS A 269 -15.82 -0.58 15.77
N PHE A 270 -14.83 0.06 15.16
CA PHE A 270 -13.85 -0.61 14.32
C PHE A 270 -13.12 -1.72 15.08
N ASN A 271 -12.62 -1.44 16.29
CA ASN A 271 -11.96 -2.44 17.12
C ASN A 271 -12.91 -3.61 17.48
N SER A 272 -14.15 -3.30 17.88
CA SER A 272 -15.16 -4.32 18.19
C SER A 272 -15.47 -5.23 16.99
N ASN A 273 -15.54 -4.65 15.78
CA ASN A 273 -15.75 -5.43 14.55
C ASN A 273 -14.58 -6.39 14.28
N ILE A 274 -13.34 -5.95 14.51
CA ILE A 274 -12.14 -6.79 14.31
C ILE A 274 -12.14 -7.97 15.29
N GLU A 275 -12.46 -7.72 16.57
CA GLU A 275 -12.54 -8.80 17.57
C GLU A 275 -13.67 -9.79 17.21
N LYS A 276 -14.81 -9.33 16.72
CA LYS A 276 -15.87 -10.20 16.22
C LYS A 276 -15.39 -11.08 15.06
N ILE A 277 -14.72 -10.50 14.07
CA ILE A 277 -14.15 -11.25 12.93
C ILE A 277 -13.14 -12.30 13.42
N LYS A 278 -12.30 -11.94 14.40
CA LYS A 278 -11.33 -12.84 15.00
C LYS A 278 -12.00 -14.07 15.63
N ILE A 279 -13.08 -13.85 16.40
CA ILE A 279 -13.84 -14.92 17.05
C ILE A 279 -14.50 -15.80 15.97
N GLU A 280 -15.22 -15.22 15.02
CA GLU A 280 -15.90 -15.96 13.94
C GLU A 280 -14.92 -16.82 13.12
N LEU A 281 -13.74 -16.28 12.81
CA LEU A 281 -12.71 -17.00 12.06
C LEU A 281 -12.10 -18.15 12.90
N PHE A 282 -11.86 -17.91 14.19
CA PHE A 282 -11.36 -18.95 15.10
C PHE A 282 -12.35 -20.11 15.24
N GLU A 283 -13.63 -19.81 15.46
CA GLU A 283 -14.70 -20.84 15.53
C GLU A 283 -14.79 -21.64 14.23
N TYR A 284 -14.70 -20.97 13.08
CA TYR A 284 -14.68 -21.63 11.79
C TYR A 284 -13.48 -22.57 11.65
N PHE A 285 -12.29 -22.16 12.04
CA PHE A 285 -11.08 -22.99 11.97
C PHE A 285 -11.17 -24.17 12.94
N ASN A 286 -11.60 -23.92 14.19
CA ASN A 286 -11.73 -24.97 15.20
C ASN A 286 -12.74 -26.07 14.77
N LYS A 287 -13.87 -25.67 14.19
CA LYS A 287 -14.84 -26.61 13.61
C LYS A 287 -14.25 -27.44 12.46
N ASN A 288 -13.25 -26.95 11.78
CA ASN A 288 -12.60 -27.56 10.62
C ASN A 288 -11.15 -27.99 10.90
N LYS A 289 -10.77 -28.24 12.14
CA LYS A 289 -9.38 -28.53 12.54
C LYS A 289 -8.74 -29.75 11.89
N SER A 290 -9.55 -30.74 11.46
CA SER A 290 -9.09 -31.93 10.73
C SER A 290 -8.95 -31.73 9.22
N LYS A 291 -9.30 -30.55 8.71
CA LYS A 291 -9.25 -30.21 7.29
C LYS A 291 -7.88 -29.71 6.87
N PHE A 292 -7.54 -29.94 5.60
CA PHE A 292 -6.33 -29.39 4.99
C PHE A 292 -6.56 -27.92 4.61
N ILE A 293 -5.99 -27.00 5.41
CA ILE A 293 -6.18 -25.56 5.31
C ILE A 293 -4.89 -24.90 4.80
N VAL A 294 -4.97 -24.10 3.75
CA VAL A 294 -3.83 -23.36 3.20
C VAL A 294 -4.13 -21.86 3.07
N GLY A 295 -3.10 -21.02 3.22
CA GLY A 295 -3.18 -19.62 2.85
C GLY A 295 -2.97 -19.41 1.34
N LYS A 296 -3.54 -18.36 0.77
CA LYS A 296 -3.33 -17.98 -0.64
C LYS A 296 -3.05 -16.49 -0.76
N ALA A 297 -1.97 -16.19 -1.47
CA ALA A 297 -1.35 -14.87 -1.66
C ALA A 297 -0.77 -14.27 -0.36
N PHE A 298 0.43 -13.74 -0.45
CA PHE A 298 1.11 -13.13 0.71
C PHE A 298 1.55 -11.69 0.40
N PRO A 299 0.61 -10.71 0.31
CA PRO A 299 0.99 -9.31 0.37
C PRO A 299 1.54 -8.99 1.78
N ALA A 300 2.37 -7.95 1.92
CA ALA A 300 2.97 -7.55 3.20
C ALA A 300 1.95 -7.49 4.35
N ARG A 301 0.77 -6.92 4.09
CA ARG A 301 -0.33 -6.82 5.05
C ARG A 301 -0.86 -8.18 5.56
N ALA A 302 -0.65 -9.27 4.82
CA ALA A 302 -1.04 -10.62 5.27
C ALA A 302 -0.27 -11.07 6.53
N SER A 303 0.97 -10.62 6.70
CA SER A 303 1.73 -10.83 7.93
C SER A 303 0.97 -10.33 9.15
N ILE A 304 0.36 -9.15 9.05
CA ILE A 304 -0.40 -8.54 10.14
C ILE A 304 -1.65 -9.35 10.49
N ILE A 305 -2.37 -9.87 9.48
CA ILE A 305 -3.54 -10.74 9.70
C ILE A 305 -3.12 -11.99 10.48
N ILE A 306 -2.06 -12.67 10.04
CA ILE A 306 -1.57 -13.92 10.64
C ILE A 306 -1.11 -13.70 12.08
N HIS A 307 -0.40 -12.61 12.36
CA HIS A 307 0.11 -12.33 13.70
C HIS A 307 -0.97 -11.81 14.64
N TYR A 308 -1.88 -10.95 14.17
CA TYR A 308 -2.96 -10.43 15.00
C TYR A 308 -4.00 -11.52 15.31
N PHE A 309 -4.30 -12.37 14.33
CA PHE A 309 -5.08 -13.60 14.52
C PHE A 309 -4.15 -14.79 14.74
N SER A 310 -3.38 -14.75 15.83
CA SER A 310 -2.24 -15.62 16.10
C SER A 310 -2.51 -17.12 15.95
N PHE A 311 -3.77 -17.56 16.15
CA PHE A 311 -4.18 -18.95 15.93
C PHE A 311 -4.03 -19.40 14.46
N MET A 312 -4.02 -18.49 13.50
CA MET A 312 -3.95 -18.87 12.07
C MET A 312 -2.69 -19.68 11.75
N LYS A 313 -1.56 -19.40 12.43
CA LYS A 313 -0.30 -20.15 12.26
C LYS A 313 -0.39 -21.60 12.66
N ASP A 314 -1.36 -21.97 13.53
CA ASP A 314 -1.54 -23.33 14.04
C ASP A 314 -2.45 -24.18 13.11
N TYR A 315 -3.25 -23.52 12.26
CA TYR A 315 -4.17 -24.19 11.32
C TYR A 315 -3.67 -24.19 9.88
N LEU A 316 -2.96 -23.13 9.45
CA LEU A 316 -2.44 -23.06 8.08
C LEU A 316 -1.23 -23.98 7.90
N GLN A 317 -1.25 -24.81 6.87
CA GLN A 317 -0.14 -25.72 6.56
C GLN A 317 1.00 -25.03 5.82
N PHE A 318 0.66 -24.11 4.93
CA PHE A 318 1.60 -23.25 4.18
C PHE A 318 0.83 -22.11 3.49
N ILE A 319 1.58 -21.18 2.89
CA ILE A 319 0.98 -20.12 2.08
C ILE A 319 1.38 -20.33 0.61
N ALA A 320 0.37 -20.40 -0.26
CA ALA A 320 0.57 -20.61 -1.69
C ALA A 320 0.70 -19.27 -2.43
N GLU A 321 1.85 -19.05 -3.06
CA GLU A 321 2.15 -17.88 -3.90
C GLU A 321 2.26 -18.25 -5.38
N GLN A 322 2.22 -17.22 -6.27
CA GLN A 322 2.42 -17.44 -7.70
C GLN A 322 3.80 -18.05 -7.95
N PRO A 323 3.95 -18.96 -8.94
CA PRO A 323 5.23 -19.67 -9.18
C PRO A 323 6.42 -18.75 -9.43
N THR A 324 6.18 -17.55 -9.92
CA THR A 324 7.22 -16.53 -10.21
C THR A 324 7.53 -15.62 -9.03
N SER A 325 6.86 -15.81 -7.87
CA SER A 325 7.08 -14.97 -6.69
C SER A 325 8.45 -15.21 -6.07
N LEU A 326 9.17 -14.13 -5.80
CA LEU A 326 10.44 -14.15 -5.07
C LEU A 326 10.29 -14.56 -3.60
N LYS A 327 9.07 -14.61 -3.08
CA LYS A 327 8.75 -15.01 -1.69
C LYS A 327 8.76 -16.53 -1.49
N ILE A 328 8.76 -17.32 -2.55
CA ILE A 328 8.84 -18.80 -2.46
C ILE A 328 10.15 -19.22 -1.79
N LYS A 329 10.11 -20.30 -1.00
CA LYS A 329 11.22 -20.80 -0.17
C LYS A 329 11.62 -19.82 0.96
N HIS A 330 10.65 -19.06 1.45
CA HIS A 330 10.80 -18.26 2.66
C HIS A 330 9.70 -18.62 3.64
N PHE A 331 9.97 -18.40 4.93
CA PHE A 331 8.96 -18.42 5.98
C PHE A 331 8.38 -17.03 6.21
N VAL A 332 7.12 -16.99 6.62
CA VAL A 332 6.50 -15.78 7.18
C VAL A 332 7.27 -15.40 8.45
N PRO A 333 7.73 -14.16 8.61
CA PRO A 333 8.53 -13.75 9.76
C PRO A 333 7.88 -14.18 11.08
N GLY A 334 8.65 -14.75 12.01
CA GLY A 334 8.18 -15.17 13.33
C GLY A 334 7.17 -16.32 13.33
N THR A 335 7.14 -17.14 12.26
CA THR A 335 6.30 -18.34 12.16
C THR A 335 7.02 -19.47 11.44
N ASN A 336 6.43 -20.68 11.48
CA ASN A 336 6.87 -21.84 10.71
C ASN A 336 6.08 -21.99 9.39
N LEU A 337 5.33 -20.96 8.97
CA LEU A 337 4.55 -21.00 7.74
C LEU A 337 5.44 -20.72 6.53
N GLU A 338 5.73 -21.76 5.77
CA GLU A 338 6.50 -21.66 4.53
C GLU A 338 5.64 -21.11 3.38
N ILE A 339 6.21 -20.23 2.57
CA ILE A 339 5.63 -19.73 1.33
C ILE A 339 6.06 -20.66 0.19
N LYS A 340 5.09 -21.36 -0.40
CA LYS A 340 5.30 -22.39 -1.44
C LYS A 340 4.67 -21.98 -2.76
N SER A 341 5.13 -22.62 -3.84
CA SER A 341 4.52 -22.43 -5.16
C SER A 341 3.07 -22.91 -5.18
N SER A 342 2.17 -22.11 -5.75
CA SER A 342 0.77 -22.48 -5.93
C SER A 342 0.52 -23.65 -6.90
N ASN A 343 1.55 -24.13 -7.62
CA ASN A 343 1.46 -25.34 -8.41
C ASN A 343 1.14 -26.57 -7.55
N LEU A 344 1.51 -26.55 -6.26
CA LEU A 344 1.21 -27.62 -5.31
C LEU A 344 -0.29 -27.81 -5.07
N LEU A 345 -1.09 -26.73 -5.22
CA LEU A 345 -2.54 -26.76 -4.95
C LEU A 345 -3.33 -27.68 -5.89
N LEU A 346 -2.82 -27.94 -7.10
CA LEU A 346 -3.49 -28.85 -8.05
C LEU A 346 -3.20 -30.32 -7.74
N LYS A 347 -2.03 -30.58 -7.14
CA LYS A 347 -1.64 -31.95 -6.70
C LYS A 347 -2.30 -32.27 -5.35
N ASN A 348 -2.23 -31.34 -4.41
CA ASN A 348 -2.73 -31.47 -3.05
C ASN A 348 -3.86 -30.46 -2.87
N LYS A 349 -5.07 -30.83 -3.30
CA LYS A 349 -6.23 -29.94 -3.26
C LYS A 349 -6.63 -29.66 -1.81
N PRO A 350 -6.60 -28.38 -1.37
CA PRO A 350 -7.01 -28.05 -0.01
C PRO A 350 -8.52 -28.14 0.17
N ASP A 351 -8.95 -28.54 1.37
CA ASP A 351 -10.35 -28.43 1.78
C ASP A 351 -10.76 -26.97 1.93
N ILE A 352 -9.85 -26.16 2.48
CA ILE A 352 -10.08 -24.74 2.75
C ILE A 352 -8.89 -23.92 2.25
N MET A 353 -9.18 -22.85 1.52
CA MET A 353 -8.20 -21.86 1.05
C MET A 353 -8.52 -20.49 1.62
N VAL A 354 -7.67 -19.99 2.51
CA VAL A 354 -7.80 -18.65 3.09
C VAL A 354 -7.10 -17.64 2.20
N ILE A 355 -7.87 -16.77 1.57
CA ILE A 355 -7.34 -15.74 0.67
C ILE A 355 -6.91 -14.52 1.50
N LEU A 356 -5.60 -14.39 1.73
CA LEU A 356 -5.02 -13.33 2.54
C LEU A 356 -5.00 -11.99 1.80
N ALA A 357 -4.95 -12.01 0.46
CA ALA A 357 -5.22 -10.85 -0.38
C ALA A 357 -6.75 -10.66 -0.54
N TRP A 358 -7.46 -10.51 0.55
CA TRP A 358 -8.92 -10.54 0.66
C TRP A 358 -9.64 -9.57 -0.30
N HIS A 359 -9.04 -8.44 -0.64
CA HIS A 359 -9.55 -7.47 -1.62
C HIS A 359 -9.60 -8.01 -3.06
N LEU A 360 -8.94 -9.14 -3.32
CA LEU A 360 -8.96 -9.87 -4.58
C LEU A 360 -9.73 -11.20 -4.46
N PHE A 361 -10.55 -11.36 -3.41
CA PHE A 361 -11.20 -12.61 -3.08
C PHE A 361 -11.97 -13.22 -4.25
N ASP A 362 -12.84 -12.45 -4.87
CA ASP A 362 -13.71 -12.96 -5.95
C ASP A 362 -12.89 -13.38 -7.19
N VAL A 363 -11.87 -12.59 -7.55
CA VAL A 363 -10.97 -12.91 -8.67
C VAL A 363 -10.14 -14.16 -8.40
N ILE A 364 -9.61 -14.30 -7.19
CA ILE A 364 -8.76 -15.44 -6.83
C ILE A 364 -9.60 -16.72 -6.69
N SER A 365 -10.73 -16.66 -6.01
CA SER A 365 -11.60 -17.83 -5.79
C SER A 365 -12.13 -18.37 -7.12
N GLU A 366 -12.63 -17.52 -8.00
CA GLU A 366 -13.12 -17.91 -9.33
C GLU A 366 -12.00 -18.54 -10.17
N LYS A 367 -10.84 -17.92 -10.24
CA LYS A 367 -9.68 -18.45 -10.95
C LYS A 367 -9.30 -19.87 -10.49
N TRP A 368 -9.33 -20.14 -9.18
CA TRP A 368 -8.95 -21.44 -8.64
C TRP A 368 -10.07 -22.48 -8.79
N ARG A 369 -11.34 -22.09 -8.78
CA ARG A 369 -12.44 -22.96 -9.17
C ARG A 369 -12.32 -23.44 -10.61
N GLN A 370 -12.06 -22.53 -11.53
CA GLN A 370 -11.84 -22.84 -12.96
C GLN A 370 -10.63 -23.75 -13.15
N LYS A 371 -9.61 -23.66 -12.30
CA LYS A 371 -8.44 -24.56 -12.30
C LYS A 371 -8.69 -25.93 -11.65
N GLY A 372 -9.92 -26.22 -11.19
CA GLY A 372 -10.31 -27.54 -10.69
C GLY A 372 -10.42 -27.68 -9.18
N LEU A 373 -10.35 -26.58 -8.39
CA LEU A 373 -10.61 -26.60 -6.94
C LEU A 373 -12.12 -26.41 -6.65
N LYS A 374 -12.96 -27.23 -7.26
CA LYS A 374 -14.43 -27.11 -7.17
C LYS A 374 -15.01 -27.47 -5.79
N LYS A 375 -14.31 -28.30 -5.01
CA LYS A 375 -14.74 -28.74 -3.66
C LYS A 375 -14.06 -27.96 -2.53
N THR A 376 -13.15 -27.03 -2.84
CA THR A 376 -12.44 -26.20 -1.87
C THR A 376 -13.34 -25.07 -1.39
N ASN A 377 -13.45 -24.88 -0.08
CA ASN A 377 -14.07 -23.71 0.51
C ASN A 377 -13.08 -22.53 0.47
N PHE A 378 -13.44 -21.43 -0.16
CA PHE A 378 -12.64 -20.22 -0.16
C PHE A 378 -13.09 -19.29 0.96
N VAL A 379 -12.12 -18.77 1.74
CA VAL A 379 -12.38 -17.94 2.92
C VAL A 379 -11.65 -16.63 2.81
N ALA A 380 -12.36 -15.51 3.00
CA ALA A 380 -11.74 -14.20 3.22
C ALA A 380 -11.94 -13.78 4.68
N PRO A 381 -10.86 -13.40 5.40
CA PRO A 381 -10.97 -12.92 6.79
C PRO A 381 -11.55 -11.50 6.87
N LEU A 382 -11.40 -10.68 5.85
CA LEU A 382 -11.80 -9.26 5.81
C LEU A 382 -12.63 -8.96 4.55
N PRO A 383 -13.44 -7.89 4.56
CA PRO A 383 -13.81 -6.96 5.65
C PRO A 383 -14.74 -7.57 6.71
N ARG A 384 -15.21 -8.75 6.47
CA ARG A 384 -15.97 -9.67 7.33
C ARG A 384 -15.65 -11.09 6.89
N LEU A 385 -15.86 -12.06 7.77
CA LEU A 385 -15.71 -13.46 7.36
C LEU A 385 -16.65 -13.75 6.17
N LYS A 386 -16.05 -14.11 5.04
CA LYS A 386 -16.76 -14.52 3.80
C LYS A 386 -16.32 -15.93 3.46
N ILE A 387 -17.30 -16.82 3.28
CA ILE A 387 -17.06 -18.21 2.89
C ILE A 387 -17.78 -18.47 1.58
N TYR A 388 -17.05 -18.96 0.59
CA TYR A 388 -17.56 -19.35 -0.71
C TYR A 388 -17.33 -20.86 -0.89
N LYS A 389 -18.41 -21.64 -0.82
CA LYS A 389 -18.44 -23.10 -0.92
C LYS A 389 -18.42 -23.58 -2.36
#